data_5fcb1bdffc721a444a97d693c2a38feb
#
_entry.id   5fcb1bdffc721a444a97d693c2a38feb
#
_cell.length_a   1.000
_cell.length_b   1.000
_cell.length_c   1.000
_cell.angle_alpha   90.00
_cell.angle_beta   90.00
_cell.angle_gamma   90.00
#
_symmetry.space_group_name_H-M   'P 1'
#
loop_
_entity.id
_entity.type
_entity.pdbx_description
1 polymer ?
#
loop_
_entity_poly.entity_id
_entity_poly.type
_entity_poly.pdbx_seq_one_letter_code
_entity_poly.pdbx_strand_id
1 'polypeptide(L)'
;MTSWANPETRDLHLDLRHRIVPGTRGARDLLIGALRDAVRSGRLAPGAVLPPSRSLAGDLGLARNTVAEAYAELVAEGWLASRQGAGTWVLNAAGAAAPARPSRGIRTAPRHNFMPGSPDVSEFPRTEWVTSTRRALANAPTEALRMGDPRGRPELREAIAGYLARVRGVRTTPESIVICAGTRHGVEVLTRVFGTARPIAVEAYGLFIFRDVIAALGGSTVPIGVDDHGAVVAGLDALDVPAALLTPAHHSPLGMSLHPERRAAVVEWARRTNGYLIDDDYDGEFRYDRQPVGALQALCPERVVYLGSASKSLSPVLRLGWMVLPGQLVESVIAAGGGDQFYVNGIAQLTMADFIASGAYDKHIRRMRIRYRRRRDTLVEALGSFRIGIGGLNAGLNLLLTLPDGAEPEVLQRAGAAGLALQGLSIMRHPQASPDVPDPDGIIIGFGTPAENAFAAAVDALCDVLESSGLAR
;
A
#
# COMPACT_ATOMS: atom_id res chain seq x y z
N MET A 1 18.21 48.00 -34.57
CA MET A 1 17.26 46.96 -34.93
C MET A 1 17.07 46.09 -33.70
N THR A 2 15.90 46.12 -33.10
CA THR A 2 15.57 45.50 -31.80
C THR A 2 15.57 43.98 -31.94
N SER A 3 16.30 43.28 -31.06
CA SER A 3 16.54 41.83 -31.07
C SER A 3 15.32 40.95 -30.84
N TRP A 4 14.12 41.51 -30.71
CA TRP A 4 12.81 40.86 -30.55
C TRP A 4 12.03 40.78 -31.87
N ALA A 5 12.73 40.52 -32.99
CA ALA A 5 12.11 40.47 -34.31
C ALA A 5 11.22 39.24 -34.58
N ASN A 6 11.23 38.24 -33.68
CA ASN A 6 10.41 37.02 -33.80
C ASN A 6 9.10 37.20 -32.99
N PRO A 7 7.91 36.93 -33.56
CA PRO A 7 6.64 37.03 -32.83
C PRO A 7 6.59 36.30 -31.49
N GLU A 8 7.22 35.14 -31.40
CA GLU A 8 7.27 34.31 -30.18
C GLU A 8 8.06 34.95 -29.02
N THR A 9 9.06 35.79 -29.32
CA THR A 9 9.85 36.51 -28.32
C THR A 9 9.23 37.83 -27.91
N ARG A 10 8.32 38.38 -28.69
CA ARG A 10 7.66 39.68 -28.45
C ARG A 10 6.67 39.57 -27.28
N ASP A 11 5.92 38.49 -27.18
CA ASP A 11 4.96 38.26 -26.09
C ASP A 11 5.69 38.07 -24.76
N LEU A 12 6.84 37.39 -24.77
CA LEU A 12 7.69 37.24 -23.57
C LEU A 12 8.24 38.60 -23.09
N HIS A 13 8.61 39.48 -24.01
CA HIS A 13 9.10 40.80 -23.64
C HIS A 13 8.02 41.65 -22.94
N LEU A 14 6.78 41.56 -23.40
CA LEU A 14 5.63 42.25 -22.77
C LEU A 14 5.36 41.67 -21.37
N ASP A 15 5.39 40.37 -21.22
CA ASP A 15 5.24 39.66 -19.93
C ASP A 15 6.33 40.04 -18.91
N LEU A 16 7.60 40.11 -19.36
CA LEU A 16 8.72 40.47 -18.49
C LEU A 16 8.60 41.92 -18.01
N ARG A 17 8.16 42.86 -18.87
CA ARG A 17 7.94 44.25 -18.50
C ARG A 17 6.81 44.43 -17.49
N HIS A 18 5.80 43.61 -17.53
CA HIS A 18 4.69 43.64 -16.56
C HIS A 18 5.08 43.09 -15.20
N ARG A 19 5.96 42.10 -15.18
CA ARG A 19 6.39 41.43 -13.94
C ARG A 19 7.57 42.09 -13.24
N ILE A 20 8.41 42.81 -13.98
CA ILE A 20 9.65 43.39 -13.49
C ILE A 20 9.58 44.89 -13.62
N VAL A 21 9.25 45.57 -12.51
CA VAL A 21 9.24 47.03 -12.43
C VAL A 21 10.62 47.52 -11.97
N PRO A 22 11.17 48.60 -12.58
CA PRO A 22 12.46 49.19 -12.13
C PRO A 22 12.44 49.46 -10.62
N GLY A 23 13.46 49.03 -9.89
CA GLY A 23 13.57 49.23 -8.45
C GLY A 23 12.96 48.11 -7.59
N THR A 24 12.39 47.03 -8.14
CA THR A 24 11.84 45.90 -7.39
C THR A 24 12.97 45.12 -6.71
N ARG A 25 12.91 44.93 -5.37
CA ARG A 25 13.79 44.01 -4.64
C ARG A 25 13.62 42.59 -5.20
N GLY A 26 14.71 41.88 -5.52
CA GLY A 26 14.67 40.53 -6.07
C GLY A 26 14.38 40.44 -7.58
N ALA A 27 14.63 41.56 -8.33
CA ALA A 27 14.43 41.60 -9.80
C ALA A 27 15.22 40.50 -10.53
N ARG A 28 16.40 40.08 -10.01
CA ARG A 28 17.16 38.96 -10.54
C ARG A 28 16.40 37.64 -10.46
N ASP A 29 15.86 37.30 -9.29
CA ASP A 29 15.16 36.04 -9.07
C ASP A 29 13.83 35.98 -9.84
N LEU A 30 13.15 37.12 -9.97
CA LEU A 30 11.96 37.27 -10.82
C LEU A 30 12.30 37.03 -12.30
N LEU A 31 13.43 37.56 -12.79
CA LEU A 31 13.89 37.34 -14.16
C LEU A 31 14.25 35.87 -14.41
N ILE A 32 14.98 35.24 -13.47
CA ILE A 32 15.33 33.81 -13.53
C ILE A 32 14.05 32.97 -13.59
N GLY A 33 13.11 33.21 -12.69
CA GLY A 33 11.82 32.48 -12.65
C GLY A 33 11.04 32.63 -13.95
N ALA A 34 10.91 33.85 -14.46
CA ALA A 34 10.15 34.12 -15.68
C ALA A 34 10.76 33.49 -16.95
N LEU A 35 12.10 33.51 -17.07
CA LEU A 35 12.80 32.86 -18.19
C LEU A 35 12.70 31.33 -18.08
N ARG A 36 12.83 30.76 -16.88
CA ARG A 36 12.66 29.33 -16.62
C ARG A 36 11.26 28.86 -16.99
N ASP A 37 10.23 29.61 -16.60
CA ASP A 37 8.83 29.32 -16.94
C ASP A 37 8.57 29.46 -18.45
N ALA A 38 9.21 30.39 -19.12
CA ALA A 38 9.09 30.53 -20.57
C ALA A 38 9.72 29.35 -21.33
N VAL A 39 10.84 28.82 -20.85
CA VAL A 39 11.46 27.60 -21.41
C VAL A 39 10.56 26.37 -21.12
N ARG A 40 10.10 26.21 -19.89
CA ARG A 40 9.23 25.08 -19.53
C ARG A 40 7.91 25.05 -20.29
N SER A 41 7.32 26.20 -20.53
CA SER A 41 6.04 26.31 -21.26
C SER A 41 6.20 26.25 -22.78
N GLY A 42 7.42 26.14 -23.29
CA GLY A 42 7.73 26.15 -24.72
C GLY A 42 7.63 27.52 -25.40
N ARG A 43 7.34 28.59 -24.66
CA ARG A 43 7.34 29.99 -25.20
C ARG A 43 8.74 30.42 -25.66
N LEU A 44 9.80 29.87 -25.05
CA LEU A 44 11.16 29.91 -25.54
C LEU A 44 11.52 28.53 -26.04
N ALA A 45 11.50 28.34 -27.35
CA ALA A 45 11.84 27.07 -27.96
C ALA A 45 13.34 26.72 -27.79
N PRO A 46 13.70 25.43 -27.80
CA PRO A 46 15.09 25.01 -27.86
C PRO A 46 15.82 25.68 -29.02
N GLY A 47 17.04 26.18 -28.76
CA GLY A 47 17.82 26.95 -29.75
C GLY A 47 17.42 28.42 -29.91
N ALA A 48 16.35 28.89 -29.26
CA ALA A 48 15.99 30.30 -29.29
C ALA A 48 17.10 31.17 -28.70
N VAL A 49 17.56 32.18 -29.42
CA VAL A 49 18.61 33.10 -29.01
C VAL A 49 18.04 34.23 -28.18
N LEU A 50 18.55 34.38 -26.96
CA LEU A 50 18.15 35.45 -26.05
C LEU A 50 18.86 36.77 -26.42
N PRO A 51 18.26 37.93 -26.11
CA PRO A 51 18.90 39.23 -26.30
C PRO A 51 20.20 39.32 -25.50
N PRO A 52 21.18 40.05 -25.97
CA PRO A 52 22.36 40.38 -25.18
C PRO A 52 21.98 41.01 -23.84
N SER A 53 22.68 40.65 -22.74
CA SER A 53 22.37 41.15 -21.39
C SER A 53 22.26 42.67 -21.31
N ARG A 54 23.05 43.41 -22.11
CA ARG A 54 22.97 44.87 -22.19
C ARG A 54 21.68 45.37 -22.81
N SER A 55 21.19 44.67 -23.85
CA SER A 55 19.94 45.03 -24.55
C SER A 55 18.76 44.73 -23.64
N LEU A 56 18.68 43.51 -23.07
CA LEU A 56 17.60 43.13 -22.17
C LEU A 56 17.54 44.02 -20.91
N ALA A 57 18.68 44.40 -20.37
CA ALA A 57 18.77 45.30 -19.23
C ALA A 57 18.17 46.70 -19.56
N GLY A 58 18.51 47.25 -20.74
CA GLY A 58 17.89 48.50 -21.22
C GLY A 58 16.38 48.38 -21.42
N ASP A 59 15.92 47.27 -21.98
CA ASP A 59 14.49 47.03 -22.28
C ASP A 59 13.65 46.85 -20.98
N LEU A 60 14.23 46.31 -19.90
CA LEU A 60 13.55 46.08 -18.63
C LEU A 60 13.85 47.16 -17.57
N GLY A 61 14.71 48.14 -17.86
CA GLY A 61 15.10 49.14 -16.89
C GLY A 61 15.92 48.58 -15.73
N LEU A 62 16.68 47.49 -15.95
CA LEU A 62 17.52 46.82 -14.95
C LEU A 62 19.01 47.16 -15.12
N ALA A 63 19.82 46.94 -14.09
CA ALA A 63 21.26 46.97 -14.20
C ALA A 63 21.75 45.81 -15.08
N ARG A 64 22.75 46.07 -15.96
CA ARG A 64 23.34 45.06 -16.84
C ARG A 64 23.83 43.82 -16.06
N ASN A 65 24.42 44.04 -14.89
CA ASN A 65 24.95 42.94 -14.06
C ASN A 65 23.85 42.04 -13.56
N THR A 66 22.68 42.57 -13.22
CA THR A 66 21.50 41.79 -12.79
C THR A 66 21.05 40.79 -13.87
N VAL A 67 21.01 41.22 -15.13
CA VAL A 67 20.66 40.35 -16.25
C VAL A 67 21.79 39.36 -16.57
N ALA A 68 23.05 39.80 -16.49
CA ALA A 68 24.20 38.93 -16.73
C ALA A 68 24.29 37.80 -15.67
N GLU A 69 24.07 38.13 -14.42
CA GLU A 69 24.00 37.14 -13.31
C GLU A 69 22.83 36.16 -13.48
N ALA A 70 21.64 36.64 -13.86
CA ALA A 70 20.51 35.80 -14.15
C ALA A 70 20.81 34.81 -15.30
N TYR A 71 21.45 35.27 -16.36
CA TYR A 71 21.84 34.38 -17.46
C TYR A 71 22.91 33.38 -17.02
N ALA A 72 23.90 33.80 -16.24
CA ALA A 72 24.95 32.92 -15.73
C ALA A 72 24.37 31.81 -14.85
N GLU A 73 23.40 32.13 -14.02
CA GLU A 73 22.69 31.14 -13.19
C GLU A 73 21.90 30.13 -14.03
N LEU A 74 21.12 30.62 -15.01
CA LEU A 74 20.38 29.75 -15.92
C LEU A 74 21.29 28.87 -16.80
N VAL A 75 22.53 29.36 -17.10
CA VAL A 75 23.54 28.54 -17.77
C VAL A 75 24.08 27.48 -16.81
N ALA A 76 24.37 27.84 -15.56
CA ALA A 76 24.82 26.88 -14.54
C ALA A 76 23.77 25.82 -14.25
N GLU A 77 22.49 26.16 -14.29
CA GLU A 77 21.35 25.22 -14.16
C GLU A 77 21.07 24.39 -15.42
N GLY A 78 21.75 24.68 -16.55
CA GLY A 78 21.56 23.95 -17.81
C GLY A 78 20.29 24.32 -18.60
N TRP A 79 19.62 25.46 -18.31
CA TRP A 79 18.53 25.97 -19.11
C TRP A 79 19.00 26.72 -20.36
N LEU A 80 20.14 27.40 -20.23
CA LEU A 80 20.76 28.20 -21.29
C LEU A 80 22.17 27.70 -21.57
N ALA A 81 22.66 28.00 -22.77
CA ALA A 81 24.07 27.94 -23.09
C ALA A 81 24.54 29.31 -23.56
N SER A 82 25.80 29.68 -23.29
CA SER A 82 26.40 30.91 -23.81
C SER A 82 27.80 30.65 -24.38
N ARG A 83 28.12 31.34 -25.45
CA ARG A 83 29.47 31.32 -26.05
C ARG A 83 29.87 32.73 -26.42
N GLN A 84 31.10 33.11 -26.11
CA GLN A 84 31.62 34.40 -26.47
C GLN A 84 31.56 34.58 -27.98
N GLY A 85 30.93 35.67 -28.45
CA GLY A 85 30.70 35.96 -29.85
C GLY A 85 29.48 35.32 -30.49
N ALA A 86 28.88 34.27 -29.90
CA ALA A 86 27.70 33.58 -30.42
C ALA A 86 26.41 33.90 -29.66
N GLY A 87 26.51 34.56 -28.47
CA GLY A 87 25.34 34.93 -27.66
C GLY A 87 24.91 33.86 -26.65
N THR A 88 23.71 34.04 -26.14
CA THR A 88 23.07 33.11 -25.18
C THR A 88 21.82 32.54 -25.81
N TRP A 89 21.62 31.21 -25.73
CA TRP A 89 20.47 30.51 -26.32
C TRP A 89 19.92 29.46 -25.37
N VAL A 90 18.68 29.07 -25.59
CA VAL A 90 18.00 28.01 -24.84
C VAL A 90 18.61 26.67 -25.22
N LEU A 91 19.07 25.93 -24.22
CA LEU A 91 19.48 24.53 -24.41
C LEU A 91 18.29 23.65 -24.74
N ASN A 92 18.56 22.56 -25.46
CA ASN A 92 17.59 21.51 -25.65
C ASN A 92 17.34 20.90 -24.25
N ALA A 93 16.45 21.47 -23.47
CA ALA A 93 15.99 20.82 -22.27
C ALA A 93 15.44 19.45 -22.72
N ALA A 94 16.08 18.39 -22.30
CA ALA A 94 15.56 17.03 -22.42
C ALA A 94 14.24 16.97 -21.62
N GLY A 95 13.16 17.44 -22.25
CA GLY A 95 11.88 17.65 -21.60
C GLY A 95 10.83 18.20 -22.55
N ALA A 96 11.04 18.19 -23.88
CA ALA A 96 9.90 18.08 -24.76
C ALA A 96 9.25 16.77 -24.40
N ALA A 97 8.21 16.83 -23.56
CA ALA A 97 7.46 15.68 -23.12
C ALA A 97 7.11 14.89 -24.38
N ALA A 98 7.70 13.69 -24.51
CA ALA A 98 7.17 12.70 -25.42
C ALA A 98 5.65 12.71 -25.19
N PRO A 99 4.81 12.69 -26.25
CA PRO A 99 3.37 12.76 -26.07
C PRO A 99 3.00 11.81 -24.95
N ALA A 100 2.47 12.37 -23.87
CA ALA A 100 2.13 11.63 -22.69
C ALA A 100 1.31 10.45 -23.16
N ARG A 101 1.82 9.23 -22.97
CA ARG A 101 0.98 8.04 -23.08
C ARG A 101 -0.26 8.39 -22.29
N PRO A 102 -1.47 8.17 -22.84
CA PRO A 102 -2.68 8.53 -22.14
C PRO A 102 -2.55 7.99 -20.73
N SER A 103 -2.41 8.89 -19.76
CA SER A 103 -2.40 8.51 -18.36
C SER A 103 -3.68 7.70 -18.20
N ARG A 104 -3.57 6.47 -17.68
CA ARG A 104 -4.76 5.76 -17.19
C ARG A 104 -5.53 6.82 -16.41
N GLY A 105 -6.67 7.23 -16.97
CA GLY A 105 -7.40 8.42 -16.52
C GLY A 105 -7.45 8.41 -15.01
N ILE A 106 -7.24 9.57 -14.38
CA ILE A 106 -7.33 9.72 -12.93
C ILE A 106 -8.67 9.08 -12.57
N ARG A 107 -8.63 7.87 -12.01
CA ARG A 107 -9.86 7.21 -11.56
C ARG A 107 -10.39 8.13 -10.48
N THR A 108 -11.49 8.82 -10.78
CA THR A 108 -12.20 9.63 -9.80
C THR A 108 -12.44 8.75 -8.58
N ALA A 109 -12.06 9.23 -7.41
CA ALA A 109 -12.32 8.49 -6.18
C ALA A 109 -13.83 8.18 -6.10
N PRO A 110 -14.21 6.96 -5.73
CA PRO A 110 -15.62 6.61 -5.60
C PRO A 110 -16.26 7.51 -4.53
N ARG A 111 -17.54 7.85 -4.73
CA ARG A 111 -18.29 8.67 -3.79
C ARG A 111 -18.41 7.96 -2.42
N HIS A 112 -18.66 6.66 -2.47
CA HIS A 112 -18.74 5.77 -1.30
C HIS A 112 -17.79 4.59 -1.52
N ASN A 113 -17.01 4.21 -0.52
CA ASN A 113 -15.97 3.21 -0.69
C ASN A 113 -16.05 2.13 0.39
N PHE A 114 -16.53 0.96 0.02
CA PHE A 114 -16.50 -0.26 0.82
C PHE A 114 -15.51 -1.31 0.27
N MET A 115 -14.54 -0.90 -0.55
CA MET A 115 -13.49 -1.83 -0.99
C MET A 115 -12.73 -2.40 0.23
N PRO A 116 -12.56 -3.72 0.30
CA PRO A 116 -11.83 -4.33 1.39
C PRO A 116 -10.34 -3.97 1.36
N GLY A 117 -9.68 -4.12 2.49
CA GLY A 117 -8.22 -4.06 2.54
C GLY A 117 -7.62 -2.74 3.03
N SER A 118 -8.42 -1.72 3.33
CA SER A 118 -7.95 -0.49 3.97
C SER A 118 -8.60 -0.29 5.35
N PRO A 119 -7.87 0.24 6.35
CA PRO A 119 -8.48 0.79 7.54
C PRO A 119 -9.07 2.18 7.26
N ASP A 120 -9.80 2.74 8.21
CA ASP A 120 -10.15 4.16 8.20
C ASP A 120 -8.89 5.02 8.41
N VAL A 121 -8.30 5.48 7.30
CA VAL A 121 -7.07 6.29 7.33
C VAL A 121 -7.31 7.71 7.85
N SER A 122 -8.56 8.17 7.99
CA SER A 122 -8.87 9.45 8.63
C SER A 122 -8.55 9.41 10.11
N GLU A 123 -8.59 8.23 10.71
CA GLU A 123 -8.28 7.96 12.12
C GLU A 123 -6.79 7.63 12.36
N PHE A 124 -5.94 7.79 11.36
CA PHE A 124 -4.51 7.64 11.57
C PHE A 124 -4.04 8.53 12.74
N PRO A 125 -3.32 7.99 13.72
CA PRO A 125 -2.98 8.70 14.98
C PRO A 125 -1.84 9.70 14.75
N ARG A 126 -2.12 10.79 14.01
CA ARG A 126 -1.11 11.75 13.52
C ARG A 126 -0.29 12.37 14.65
N THR A 127 -0.94 12.80 15.73
CA THR A 127 -0.28 13.47 16.85
C THR A 127 0.68 12.53 17.57
N GLU A 128 0.21 11.32 17.88
CA GLU A 128 1.00 10.30 18.55
C GLU A 128 2.14 9.80 17.62
N TRP A 129 1.88 9.65 16.33
CA TRP A 129 2.89 9.26 15.35
C TRP A 129 3.99 10.32 15.24
N VAL A 130 3.64 11.60 15.12
CA VAL A 130 4.61 12.72 15.10
C VAL A 130 5.42 12.76 16.40
N THR A 131 4.78 12.53 17.55
CA THR A 131 5.44 12.49 18.85
C THR A 131 6.47 11.35 18.90
N SER A 132 6.10 10.15 18.44
CA SER A 132 6.99 9.00 18.35
C SER A 132 8.13 9.25 17.36
N THR A 133 7.85 9.88 16.21
CA THR A 133 8.89 10.23 15.24
C THR A 133 9.93 11.19 15.85
N ARG A 134 9.48 12.21 16.56
CA ARG A 134 10.38 13.18 17.23
C ARG A 134 11.27 12.50 18.27
N ARG A 135 10.69 11.64 19.12
CA ARG A 135 11.46 10.90 20.14
C ARG A 135 12.45 9.95 19.50
N ALA A 136 12.00 9.19 18.50
CA ALA A 136 12.84 8.25 17.79
C ALA A 136 14.06 8.94 17.14
N LEU A 137 13.83 10.05 16.44
CA LEU A 137 14.93 10.79 15.80
C LEU A 137 15.85 11.50 16.80
N ALA A 138 15.29 12.04 17.89
CA ALA A 138 16.10 12.72 18.91
C ALA A 138 17.03 11.77 19.68
N ASN A 139 16.62 10.50 19.81
CA ASN A 139 17.38 9.47 20.54
C ASN A 139 18.19 8.54 19.64
N ALA A 140 17.98 8.60 18.33
CA ALA A 140 18.69 7.74 17.39
C ALA A 140 20.18 8.11 17.29
N PRO A 141 21.11 7.16 17.45
CA PRO A 141 22.51 7.41 17.17
C PRO A 141 22.70 7.66 15.65
N THR A 142 23.78 8.35 15.28
CA THR A 142 24.09 8.69 13.88
C THR A 142 24.09 7.45 12.98
N GLU A 143 24.59 6.32 13.46
CA GLU A 143 24.62 5.04 12.75
C GLU A 143 23.23 4.51 12.42
N ALA A 144 22.21 4.86 13.21
CA ALA A 144 20.83 4.48 12.93
C ALA A 144 20.25 5.14 11.68
N LEU A 145 20.87 6.22 11.21
CA LEU A 145 20.52 6.93 9.95
C LEU A 145 21.31 6.43 8.73
N ARG A 146 22.15 5.43 8.91
CA ARG A 146 22.85 4.73 7.83
C ARG A 146 22.09 3.47 7.41
N MET A 147 22.49 2.91 6.27
CA MET A 147 22.10 1.54 5.91
C MET A 147 22.61 0.60 7.01
N GLY A 148 21.76 -0.28 7.50
CA GLY A 148 22.05 -1.15 8.65
C GLY A 148 21.79 -2.63 8.35
N ASP A 149 21.36 -3.37 9.35
CA ASP A 149 21.02 -4.79 9.24
C ASP A 149 19.91 -4.99 8.21
N PRO A 150 20.10 -5.85 7.19
CA PRO A 150 19.07 -6.14 6.18
C PRO A 150 17.79 -6.74 6.77
N ARG A 151 17.83 -7.30 7.96
CA ARG A 151 16.62 -7.75 8.69
C ARG A 151 15.73 -6.58 9.14
N GLY A 152 16.24 -5.35 9.08
CA GLY A 152 15.59 -4.16 9.61
C GLY A 152 16.13 -3.73 10.97
N ARG A 153 15.65 -2.61 11.45
CA ARG A 153 16.12 -1.98 12.68
C ARG A 153 15.93 -2.89 13.89
N PRO A 154 16.98 -3.13 14.71
CA PRO A 154 16.88 -3.97 15.90
C PRO A 154 15.81 -3.44 16.87
N GLU A 155 15.69 -2.13 17.03
CA GLU A 155 14.70 -1.51 17.92
C GLU A 155 13.26 -1.92 17.52
N LEU A 156 12.97 -2.01 16.22
CA LEU A 156 11.66 -2.45 15.76
C LEU A 156 11.48 -3.94 15.92
N ARG A 157 12.49 -4.75 15.62
CA ARG A 157 12.42 -6.21 15.77
C ARG A 157 12.19 -6.61 17.22
N GLU A 158 12.85 -5.96 18.17
CA GLU A 158 12.64 -6.13 19.61
C GLU A 158 11.21 -5.76 20.03
N ALA A 159 10.74 -4.58 19.61
CA ALA A 159 9.40 -4.12 19.91
C ALA A 159 8.31 -5.05 19.34
N ILE A 160 8.49 -5.55 18.11
CA ILE A 160 7.58 -6.50 17.47
C ILE A 160 7.61 -7.85 18.18
N ALA A 161 8.79 -8.38 18.54
CA ALA A 161 8.90 -9.66 19.27
C ALA A 161 8.10 -9.61 20.58
N GLY A 162 8.28 -8.56 21.38
CA GLY A 162 7.53 -8.37 22.62
C GLY A 162 6.03 -8.17 22.40
N TYR A 163 5.65 -7.41 21.37
CA TYR A 163 4.26 -7.19 21.03
C TYR A 163 3.56 -8.48 20.62
N LEU A 164 4.13 -9.22 19.67
CA LEU A 164 3.54 -10.46 19.13
C LEU A 164 3.46 -11.58 20.17
N ALA A 165 4.47 -11.71 21.04
CA ALA A 165 4.43 -12.67 22.13
C ALA A 165 3.22 -12.41 23.05
N ARG A 166 2.94 -11.14 23.35
CA ARG A 166 1.85 -10.73 24.24
C ARG A 166 0.48 -10.85 23.61
N VAL A 167 0.32 -10.45 22.32
CA VAL A 167 -1.01 -10.30 21.71
C VAL A 167 -1.40 -11.48 20.82
N ARG A 168 -0.44 -12.24 20.29
CA ARG A 168 -0.65 -13.35 19.35
C ARG A 168 -0.08 -14.68 19.81
N GLY A 169 0.67 -14.68 20.92
CA GLY A 169 1.35 -15.87 21.43
C GLY A 169 2.50 -16.35 20.53
N VAL A 170 2.98 -15.53 19.60
CA VAL A 170 4.08 -15.88 18.70
C VAL A 170 5.35 -16.13 19.49
N ARG A 171 6.04 -17.22 19.18
CA ARG A 171 7.31 -17.61 19.81
C ARG A 171 8.47 -17.23 18.90
N THR A 172 9.17 -16.18 19.25
CA THR A 172 10.27 -15.66 18.42
C THR A 172 11.31 -14.89 19.22
N THR A 173 12.47 -14.69 18.59
CA THR A 173 13.47 -13.73 19.03
C THR A 173 13.63 -12.64 17.97
N PRO A 174 14.21 -11.47 18.30
CA PRO A 174 14.44 -10.40 17.32
C PRO A 174 15.28 -10.83 16.11
N GLU A 175 16.16 -11.83 16.27
CA GLU A 175 17.02 -12.37 15.20
C GLU A 175 16.25 -13.11 14.12
N SER A 176 15.09 -13.66 14.47
CA SER A 176 14.21 -14.39 13.55
C SER A 176 13.18 -13.49 12.87
N ILE A 177 13.21 -12.18 13.15
CA ILE A 177 12.29 -11.21 12.53
C ILE A 177 12.99 -10.47 11.40
N VAL A 178 12.32 -10.44 10.23
CA VAL A 178 12.74 -9.65 9.07
C VAL A 178 11.65 -8.65 8.72
N ILE A 179 12.01 -7.36 8.68
CA ILE A 179 11.08 -6.28 8.33
C ILE A 179 10.95 -6.21 6.81
N CYS A 180 9.72 -6.17 6.32
CA CYS A 180 9.40 -6.12 4.89
C CYS A 180 8.42 -4.99 4.56
N ALA A 181 8.22 -4.71 3.26
CA ALA A 181 7.32 -3.65 2.80
C ALA A 181 5.84 -4.11 2.74
N GLY A 182 5.39 -4.83 3.78
CA GLY A 182 4.05 -5.40 3.91
C GLY A 182 3.97 -6.84 3.45
N THR A 183 2.82 -7.51 3.71
CA THR A 183 2.63 -8.96 3.46
C THR A 183 2.83 -9.34 1.99
N ARG A 184 2.38 -8.50 1.03
CA ARG A 184 2.64 -8.73 -0.39
C ARG A 184 4.13 -8.89 -0.71
N HIS A 185 4.99 -8.01 -0.16
CA HIS A 185 6.44 -8.11 -0.32
C HIS A 185 7.00 -9.36 0.38
N GLY A 186 6.44 -9.69 1.56
CA GLY A 186 6.80 -10.95 2.23
C GLY A 186 6.53 -12.18 1.36
N VAL A 187 5.34 -12.26 0.75
CA VAL A 187 4.99 -13.35 -0.20
C VAL A 187 5.91 -13.35 -1.42
N GLU A 188 6.25 -12.19 -1.97
CA GLU A 188 7.19 -12.05 -3.08
C GLU A 188 8.56 -12.65 -2.75
N VAL A 189 9.13 -12.30 -1.59
CA VAL A 189 10.43 -12.83 -1.14
C VAL A 189 10.35 -14.33 -0.86
N LEU A 190 9.30 -14.79 -0.17
CA LEU A 190 9.11 -16.21 0.12
C LEU A 190 8.94 -17.05 -1.16
N THR A 191 8.29 -16.51 -2.19
CA THR A 191 8.21 -17.18 -3.49
C THR A 191 9.59 -17.42 -4.10
N ARG A 192 10.51 -16.45 -3.99
CA ARG A 192 11.90 -16.63 -4.45
C ARG A 192 12.66 -17.66 -3.60
N VAL A 193 12.41 -17.70 -2.29
CA VAL A 193 13.03 -18.66 -1.36
C VAL A 193 12.60 -20.10 -1.65
N PHE A 194 11.29 -20.31 -1.83
CA PHE A 194 10.75 -21.66 -2.09
C PHE A 194 10.95 -22.09 -3.55
N GLY A 195 11.31 -21.14 -4.44
CA GLY A 195 11.50 -21.38 -5.86
C GLY A 195 10.17 -21.52 -6.61
N THR A 196 10.27 -21.63 -7.93
CA THR A 196 9.12 -21.64 -8.84
C THR A 196 8.86 -23.00 -9.48
N ALA A 197 9.69 -24.01 -9.16
CA ALA A 197 9.59 -25.33 -9.74
C ALA A 197 8.38 -26.13 -9.25
N ARG A 198 7.94 -25.86 -8.00
CA ARG A 198 6.76 -26.49 -7.40
C ARG A 198 5.75 -25.41 -7.02
N PRO A 199 4.43 -25.69 -7.14
CA PRO A 199 3.40 -24.71 -6.78
C PRO A 199 3.38 -24.44 -5.27
N ILE A 200 2.91 -23.25 -4.88
CA ILE A 200 2.56 -22.95 -3.48
C ILE A 200 1.08 -23.28 -3.29
N ALA A 201 0.76 -24.08 -2.28
CA ALA A 201 -0.64 -24.35 -1.93
C ALA A 201 -1.28 -23.08 -1.37
N VAL A 202 -2.50 -22.76 -1.81
CA VAL A 202 -3.27 -21.61 -1.34
C VAL A 202 -4.72 -22.03 -1.08
N GLU A 203 -5.43 -21.29 -0.25
CA GLU A 203 -6.87 -21.51 -0.03
C GLU A 203 -7.64 -21.24 -1.33
N ALA A 204 -8.66 -22.06 -1.64
CA ALA A 204 -9.46 -21.96 -2.86
C ALA A 204 -10.18 -20.60 -2.98
N TYR A 205 -10.48 -19.99 -1.86
CA TYR A 205 -10.80 -18.57 -1.75
C TYR A 205 -9.67 -17.88 -1.00
N GLY A 206 -9.13 -16.82 -1.55
CA GLY A 206 -8.01 -16.10 -0.94
C GLY A 206 -7.69 -14.82 -1.70
N LEU A 207 -6.84 -14.00 -1.13
CA LEU A 207 -6.45 -12.72 -1.74
C LEU A 207 -5.74 -12.94 -3.08
N PHE A 208 -6.43 -12.67 -4.20
CA PHE A 208 -5.95 -12.89 -5.57
C PHE A 208 -4.58 -12.22 -5.84
N ILE A 209 -4.29 -11.11 -5.17
CA ILE A 209 -3.01 -10.39 -5.30
C ILE A 209 -1.80 -11.30 -4.98
N PHE A 210 -1.94 -12.26 -4.08
CA PHE A 210 -0.85 -13.19 -3.79
C PHE A 210 -0.61 -14.16 -4.95
N ARG A 211 -1.68 -14.65 -5.58
CA ARG A 211 -1.57 -15.45 -6.81
C ARG A 211 -0.89 -14.69 -7.93
N ASP A 212 -1.29 -13.41 -8.12
CA ASP A 212 -0.69 -12.53 -9.13
C ASP A 212 0.81 -12.30 -8.88
N VAL A 213 1.20 -12.09 -7.62
CA VAL A 213 2.61 -11.91 -7.23
C VAL A 213 3.42 -13.18 -7.52
N ILE A 214 2.91 -14.35 -7.12
CA ILE A 214 3.57 -15.64 -7.36
C ILE A 214 3.72 -15.88 -8.87
N ALA A 215 2.65 -15.66 -9.65
CA ALA A 215 2.66 -15.82 -11.10
C ALA A 215 3.62 -14.83 -11.80
N ALA A 216 3.68 -13.57 -11.35
CA ALA A 216 4.60 -12.56 -11.89
C ALA A 216 6.08 -12.93 -11.71
N LEU A 217 6.39 -13.78 -10.73
CA LEU A 217 7.74 -14.34 -10.51
C LEU A 217 7.98 -15.64 -11.27
N GLY A 218 7.04 -16.11 -12.10
CA GLY A 218 7.11 -17.39 -12.81
C GLY A 218 6.72 -18.61 -11.97
N GLY A 219 6.20 -18.40 -10.76
CA GLY A 219 5.67 -19.45 -9.90
C GLY A 219 4.21 -19.79 -10.24
N SER A 220 3.69 -20.82 -9.60
CA SER A 220 2.28 -21.23 -9.71
C SER A 220 1.69 -21.51 -8.34
N THR A 221 0.36 -21.54 -8.29
CA THR A 221 -0.40 -21.88 -7.07
C THR A 221 -1.31 -23.06 -7.34
N VAL A 222 -1.58 -23.83 -6.31
CA VAL A 222 -2.57 -24.93 -6.33
C VAL A 222 -3.56 -24.74 -5.20
N PRO A 223 -4.89 -24.76 -5.49
CA PRO A 223 -5.89 -24.53 -4.46
C PRO A 223 -6.12 -25.74 -3.57
N ILE A 224 -6.32 -25.49 -2.27
CA ILE A 224 -6.93 -26.43 -1.32
C ILE A 224 -8.34 -25.96 -0.99
N GLY A 225 -9.27 -26.89 -0.81
CA GLY A 225 -10.67 -26.57 -0.50
C GLY A 225 -10.81 -25.75 0.79
N VAL A 226 -11.93 -25.06 0.91
CA VAL A 226 -12.34 -24.31 2.11
C VAL A 226 -13.79 -24.61 2.39
N ASP A 227 -14.13 -24.84 3.67
CA ASP A 227 -15.47 -25.01 4.18
C ASP A 227 -15.67 -24.23 5.49
N ASP A 228 -16.77 -24.44 6.21
CA ASP A 228 -17.10 -23.72 7.45
C ASP A 228 -16.07 -23.90 8.58
N HIS A 229 -15.17 -24.87 8.45
CA HIS A 229 -14.07 -25.13 9.38
C HIS A 229 -12.72 -24.56 8.89
N GLY A 230 -12.73 -23.76 7.81
CA GLY A 230 -11.54 -23.18 7.16
C GLY A 230 -10.94 -24.12 6.11
N ALA A 231 -9.64 -23.98 5.85
CA ALA A 231 -8.92 -24.76 4.85
C ALA A 231 -9.04 -26.29 5.07
N VAL A 232 -9.35 -27.02 4.00
CA VAL A 232 -9.42 -28.50 4.00
C VAL A 232 -8.00 -29.06 3.85
N VAL A 233 -7.29 -29.09 4.97
CA VAL A 233 -5.83 -29.36 5.03
C VAL A 233 -5.47 -30.81 4.66
N ALA A 234 -6.42 -31.74 4.72
CA ALA A 234 -6.20 -33.13 4.28
C ALA A 234 -5.82 -33.23 2.80
N GLY A 235 -6.23 -32.28 1.98
CA GLY A 235 -5.84 -32.21 0.56
C GLY A 235 -4.35 -31.95 0.31
N LEU A 236 -3.63 -31.41 1.30
CA LEU A 236 -2.20 -31.13 1.18
C LEU A 236 -1.33 -32.40 0.99
N ASP A 237 -1.78 -33.53 1.53
CA ASP A 237 -1.02 -34.78 1.45
C ASP A 237 -0.88 -35.32 0.02
N ALA A 238 -1.80 -34.96 -0.86
CA ALA A 238 -1.77 -35.34 -2.28
C ALA A 238 -0.96 -34.39 -3.16
N LEU A 239 -0.44 -33.28 -2.58
CA LEU A 239 0.24 -32.22 -3.32
C LEU A 239 1.75 -32.24 -3.08
N ASP A 240 2.53 -32.10 -4.16
CA ASP A 240 3.97 -31.84 -4.08
C ASP A 240 4.20 -30.31 -4.02
N VAL A 241 4.14 -29.77 -2.82
CA VAL A 241 4.26 -28.34 -2.56
C VAL A 241 5.32 -28.04 -1.49
N PRO A 242 6.15 -27.00 -1.66
CA PRO A 242 7.13 -26.61 -0.64
C PRO A 242 6.50 -25.85 0.53
N ALA A 243 5.35 -25.20 0.28
CA ALA A 243 4.67 -24.38 1.28
C ALA A 243 3.17 -24.27 1.03
N ALA A 244 2.42 -23.97 2.11
CA ALA A 244 1.00 -23.62 2.06
C ALA A 244 0.78 -22.25 2.71
N LEU A 245 0.13 -21.32 1.96
CA LEU A 245 -0.25 -19.99 2.43
C LEU A 245 -1.70 -20.04 2.90
N LEU A 246 -1.91 -19.72 4.16
CA LEU A 246 -3.19 -19.81 4.86
C LEU A 246 -3.48 -18.55 5.65
N THR A 247 -4.77 -18.31 5.92
CA THR A 247 -5.28 -17.24 6.80
C THR A 247 -5.98 -17.85 8.04
N PRO A 248 -5.24 -18.55 8.92
CA PRO A 248 -5.83 -19.45 9.91
C PRO A 248 -6.53 -18.75 11.08
N ALA A 249 -6.21 -17.50 11.35
CA ALA A 249 -6.84 -16.73 12.43
C ALA A 249 -8.21 -16.18 12.01
N HIS A 250 -8.28 -15.68 10.77
CA HIS A 250 -9.47 -15.09 10.16
C HIS A 250 -9.38 -15.24 8.65
N HIS A 251 -10.09 -16.21 8.10
CA HIS A 251 -10.04 -16.52 6.68
C HIS A 251 -10.49 -15.35 5.81
N SER A 252 -9.69 -14.96 4.86
CA SER A 252 -10.04 -13.94 3.87
C SER A 252 -10.45 -14.59 2.54
N PRO A 253 -11.68 -14.35 2.04
CA PRO A 253 -12.69 -13.40 2.53
C PRO A 253 -13.83 -14.01 3.34
N LEU A 254 -13.87 -15.33 3.54
CA LEU A 254 -15.07 -16.04 4.04
C LEU A 254 -15.31 -15.86 5.54
N GLY A 255 -14.29 -15.41 6.30
CA GLY A 255 -14.45 -14.94 7.66
C GLY A 255 -14.52 -16.01 8.75
N MET A 256 -14.21 -17.30 8.49
CA MET A 256 -14.09 -18.33 9.54
C MET A 256 -12.66 -18.38 10.09
N SER A 257 -12.46 -19.07 11.21
CA SER A 257 -11.12 -19.46 11.69
C SER A 257 -10.84 -20.92 11.34
N LEU A 258 -9.58 -21.25 11.12
CA LEU A 258 -9.16 -22.65 10.96
C LEU A 258 -9.44 -23.43 12.23
N HIS A 259 -10.24 -24.51 12.12
CA HIS A 259 -10.66 -25.34 13.23
C HIS A 259 -9.45 -25.94 13.99
N PRO A 260 -9.51 -26.06 15.32
CA PRO A 260 -8.38 -26.55 16.12
C PRO A 260 -7.78 -27.88 15.64
N GLU A 261 -8.60 -28.83 15.22
CA GLU A 261 -8.13 -30.12 14.67
C GLU A 261 -7.37 -29.92 13.35
N ARG A 262 -7.83 -29.02 12.48
CA ARG A 262 -7.13 -28.68 11.24
C ARG A 262 -5.84 -27.90 11.47
N ARG A 263 -5.79 -27.08 12.53
CA ARG A 263 -4.55 -26.43 12.98
C ARG A 263 -3.51 -27.48 13.40
N ALA A 264 -3.92 -28.49 14.13
CA ALA A 264 -3.04 -29.60 14.51
C ALA A 264 -2.61 -30.42 13.27
N ALA A 265 -3.55 -30.75 12.39
CA ALA A 265 -3.28 -31.55 11.20
C ALA A 265 -2.32 -30.84 10.21
N VAL A 266 -2.47 -29.53 9.99
CA VAL A 266 -1.59 -28.81 9.07
C VAL A 266 -0.16 -28.64 9.65
N VAL A 267 -0.04 -28.50 10.95
CA VAL A 267 1.27 -28.49 11.63
C VAL A 267 1.96 -29.85 11.48
N GLU A 268 1.21 -30.94 11.65
CA GLU A 268 1.75 -32.29 11.48
C GLU A 268 2.15 -32.57 10.01
N TRP A 269 1.34 -32.09 9.05
CA TRP A 269 1.74 -32.13 7.64
C TRP A 269 3.09 -31.44 7.41
N ALA A 270 3.27 -30.21 7.94
CA ALA A 270 4.51 -29.45 7.77
C ALA A 270 5.73 -30.18 8.36
N ARG A 271 5.56 -30.82 9.53
CA ARG A 271 6.63 -31.61 10.16
C ARG A 271 6.98 -32.85 9.34
N ARG A 272 5.99 -33.59 8.92
CA ARG A 272 6.15 -34.86 8.19
C ARG A 272 6.75 -34.67 6.80
N THR A 273 6.34 -33.64 6.07
CA THR A 273 6.77 -33.38 4.69
C THR A 273 8.00 -32.46 4.62
N ASN A 274 8.47 -31.92 5.74
CA ASN A 274 9.42 -30.81 5.77
C ASN A 274 8.94 -29.56 5.01
N GLY A 275 7.64 -29.44 4.73
CA GLY A 275 7.03 -28.27 4.14
C GLY A 275 6.96 -27.09 5.11
N TYR A 276 6.63 -25.92 4.57
CA TYR A 276 6.43 -24.70 5.36
C TYR A 276 4.99 -24.24 5.33
N LEU A 277 4.57 -23.59 6.40
CA LEU A 277 3.29 -22.88 6.46
C LEU A 277 3.56 -21.38 6.45
N ILE A 278 2.78 -20.64 5.69
CA ILE A 278 2.78 -19.18 5.68
C ILE A 278 1.47 -18.75 6.34
N ASP A 279 1.57 -18.24 7.58
CA ASP A 279 0.46 -17.76 8.40
C ASP A 279 0.28 -16.27 8.14
N ASP A 280 -0.64 -15.90 7.20
CA ASP A 280 -0.97 -14.49 6.93
C ASP A 280 -2.00 -13.99 7.95
N ASP A 281 -1.50 -13.32 8.98
CA ASP A 281 -2.26 -12.75 10.08
C ASP A 281 -2.50 -11.25 9.85
N TYR A 282 -3.28 -10.96 8.82
CA TYR A 282 -3.45 -9.62 8.26
C TYR A 282 -4.30 -8.66 9.13
N ASP A 283 -5.20 -9.18 9.97
CA ASP A 283 -6.14 -8.40 10.79
C ASP A 283 -6.37 -8.97 12.21
N GLY A 284 -5.45 -9.80 12.69
CA GLY A 284 -5.56 -10.49 13.97
C GLY A 284 -5.70 -9.59 15.20
N GLU A 285 -5.41 -8.29 15.08
CA GLU A 285 -5.69 -7.29 16.10
C GLU A 285 -7.19 -6.99 16.28
N PHE A 286 -8.04 -7.27 15.25
CA PHE A 286 -9.44 -6.85 15.20
C PHE A 286 -10.40 -8.02 15.44
N ARG A 287 -10.31 -8.66 16.62
CA ARG A 287 -11.33 -9.59 17.10
C ARG A 287 -12.28 -8.90 18.07
N TYR A 288 -13.58 -9.16 17.89
CA TYR A 288 -14.66 -8.55 18.68
C TYR A 288 -15.31 -9.55 19.63
N ASP A 289 -15.20 -10.84 19.33
CA ASP A 289 -15.43 -11.93 20.28
C ASP A 289 -14.26 -11.94 21.29
N ARG A 290 -14.50 -12.24 22.52
CA ARG A 290 -13.46 -12.22 23.57
C ARG A 290 -12.54 -13.45 23.55
N GLN A 291 -12.53 -14.21 22.45
CA GLN A 291 -11.71 -15.41 22.32
C GLN A 291 -10.48 -15.12 21.44
N PRO A 292 -9.29 -14.95 22.02
CA PRO A 292 -8.08 -14.79 21.25
C PRO A 292 -7.73 -16.12 20.54
N VAL A 293 -7.62 -16.08 19.23
CA VAL A 293 -7.03 -17.17 18.45
C VAL A 293 -5.54 -16.87 18.32
N GLY A 294 -4.69 -17.68 18.94
CA GLY A 294 -3.24 -17.53 18.81
C GLY A 294 -2.77 -17.78 17.38
N ALA A 295 -1.61 -17.24 17.01
CA ALA A 295 -0.97 -17.50 15.74
C ALA A 295 -0.66 -19.00 15.56
N LEU A 296 -0.74 -19.47 14.33
CA LEU A 296 -0.38 -20.87 14.01
C LEU A 296 1.12 -21.12 14.30
N GLN A 297 1.93 -20.07 14.13
CA GLN A 297 3.36 -20.08 14.39
C GLN A 297 3.72 -20.59 15.80
N ALA A 298 2.92 -20.28 16.82
CA ALA A 298 3.17 -20.74 18.19
C ALA A 298 3.19 -22.27 18.35
N LEU A 299 2.54 -23.01 17.44
CA LEU A 299 2.43 -24.46 17.46
C LEU A 299 3.65 -25.14 16.80
N CYS A 300 4.32 -24.46 15.87
CA CYS A 300 5.43 -25.02 15.11
C CYS A 300 6.38 -23.89 14.60
N PRO A 301 7.13 -23.23 15.51
CA PRO A 301 8.01 -22.12 15.11
C PRO A 301 9.07 -22.51 14.08
N GLU A 302 9.44 -23.78 14.03
CA GLU A 302 10.44 -24.34 13.13
C GLU A 302 9.94 -24.55 11.69
N ARG A 303 8.63 -24.46 11.44
CA ARG A 303 8.00 -24.70 10.11
C ARG A 303 7.00 -23.62 9.69
N VAL A 304 6.66 -22.69 10.56
CA VAL A 304 5.67 -21.65 10.26
C VAL A 304 6.35 -20.29 10.12
N VAL A 305 6.19 -19.70 8.95
CA VAL A 305 6.47 -18.28 8.68
C VAL A 305 5.22 -17.48 9.05
N TYR A 306 5.34 -16.60 10.02
CA TYR A 306 4.25 -15.67 10.34
C TYR A 306 4.42 -14.36 9.59
N LEU A 307 3.38 -13.91 8.92
CA LEU A 307 3.32 -12.60 8.24
C LEU A 307 2.39 -11.66 9.00
N GLY A 308 2.90 -10.49 9.33
CA GLY A 308 2.11 -9.41 9.92
C GLY A 308 2.40 -8.06 9.28
N SER A 309 1.50 -7.11 9.44
CA SER A 309 1.73 -5.76 8.90
C SER A 309 0.96 -4.67 9.65
N ALA A 310 1.45 -3.44 9.58
CA ALA A 310 0.76 -2.25 10.06
C ALA A 310 -0.31 -1.72 9.08
N SER A 311 -0.55 -2.41 7.96
CA SER A 311 -1.42 -1.91 6.88
C SER A 311 -2.89 -1.82 7.27
N LYS A 312 -3.37 -2.77 8.10
CA LYS A 312 -4.77 -2.81 8.54
C LYS A 312 -4.97 -2.09 9.86
N SER A 313 -3.92 -2.00 10.67
CA SER A 313 -3.96 -1.36 11.99
C SER A 313 -3.71 0.15 11.94
N LEU A 314 -2.89 0.61 10.99
CA LEU A 314 -2.54 2.03 10.84
C LEU A 314 -2.82 2.57 9.45
N SER A 315 -2.01 2.19 8.47
CA SER A 315 -2.18 2.62 7.08
C SER A 315 -1.31 1.80 6.12
N PRO A 316 -1.82 1.44 4.93
CA PRO A 316 -1.04 0.74 3.92
C PRO A 316 0.10 1.61 3.34
N VAL A 317 0.05 2.94 3.47
CA VAL A 317 1.10 3.84 2.97
C VAL A 317 2.40 3.74 3.75
N LEU A 318 2.36 3.26 5.00
CA LEU A 318 3.56 3.06 5.82
C LEU A 318 4.49 2.01 5.22
N ARG A 319 3.96 1.06 4.46
CA ARG A 319 4.74 -0.03 3.86
C ARG A 319 5.59 -0.75 4.90
N LEU A 320 5.02 -0.99 6.10
CA LEU A 320 5.63 -1.73 7.19
C LEU A 320 4.92 -3.06 7.40
N GLY A 321 5.68 -4.13 7.26
CA GLY A 321 5.31 -5.49 7.60
C GLY A 321 6.49 -6.22 8.21
N TRP A 322 6.27 -7.40 8.68
CA TRP A 322 7.28 -8.25 9.30
C TRP A 322 7.02 -9.71 9.00
N MET A 323 8.08 -10.45 8.86
CA MET A 323 8.11 -11.91 8.79
C MET A 323 8.76 -12.43 10.05
N VAL A 324 8.09 -13.34 10.78
CA VAL A 324 8.74 -14.15 11.81
C VAL A 324 9.08 -15.48 11.17
N LEU A 325 10.35 -15.77 11.08
CA LEU A 325 10.89 -16.87 10.28
C LEU A 325 11.39 -18.03 11.14
N PRO A 326 11.25 -19.27 10.69
CA PRO A 326 12.13 -20.35 11.11
C PRO A 326 13.60 -19.95 10.90
N GLY A 327 14.47 -20.20 11.91
CA GLY A 327 15.85 -19.69 11.88
C GLY A 327 16.64 -20.06 10.62
N GLN A 328 16.38 -21.25 10.05
CA GLN A 328 17.02 -21.72 8.82
C GLN A 328 16.61 -20.95 7.55
N LEU A 329 15.54 -20.17 7.58
CA LEU A 329 15.08 -19.37 6.44
C LEU A 329 15.61 -17.94 6.45
N VAL A 330 16.15 -17.44 7.55
CA VAL A 330 16.52 -16.02 7.71
C VAL A 330 17.50 -15.57 6.63
N GLU A 331 18.61 -16.30 6.47
CA GLU A 331 19.65 -15.94 5.48
C GLU A 331 19.12 -16.07 4.04
N SER A 332 18.32 -17.11 3.76
CA SER A 332 17.72 -17.29 2.44
C SER A 332 16.73 -16.17 2.11
N VAL A 333 15.96 -15.69 3.07
CA VAL A 333 15.03 -14.57 2.92
C VAL A 333 15.78 -13.27 2.66
N ILE A 334 16.86 -12.99 3.39
CA ILE A 334 17.71 -11.82 3.17
C ILE A 334 18.29 -11.85 1.74
N ALA A 335 18.89 -12.97 1.36
CA ALA A 335 19.48 -13.12 0.02
C ALA A 335 18.43 -12.96 -1.10
N ALA A 336 17.25 -13.59 -0.97
CA ALA A 336 16.15 -13.49 -1.93
C ALA A 336 15.52 -12.10 -2.00
N GLY A 337 15.61 -11.33 -0.93
CA GLY A 337 15.16 -9.93 -0.85
C GLY A 337 16.12 -8.92 -1.49
N GLY A 338 17.34 -9.34 -1.85
CA GLY A 338 18.37 -8.49 -2.44
C GLY A 338 19.59 -8.26 -1.55
N GLY A 339 19.78 -9.10 -0.51
CA GLY A 339 20.93 -8.99 0.39
C GLY A 339 20.99 -7.63 1.08
N ASP A 340 22.14 -6.97 1.00
CA ASP A 340 22.36 -5.64 1.59
C ASP A 340 21.46 -4.54 1.01
N GLN A 341 20.73 -4.80 -0.07
CA GLN A 341 19.76 -3.88 -0.67
C GLN A 341 18.33 -4.09 -0.14
N PHE A 342 18.12 -5.04 0.78
CA PHE A 342 16.82 -5.33 1.37
C PHE A 342 16.47 -4.32 2.47
N TYR A 343 15.92 -3.17 2.08
CA TYR A 343 15.61 -2.11 3.04
C TYR A 343 14.18 -1.62 2.96
N VAL A 344 13.60 -1.43 4.16
CA VAL A 344 12.38 -0.67 4.39
C VAL A 344 12.76 0.63 5.11
N ASN A 345 12.03 1.70 4.88
CA ASN A 345 12.30 3.04 5.43
C ASN A 345 12.67 2.99 6.93
N GLY A 346 13.94 3.28 7.25
CA GLY A 346 14.49 3.18 8.60
C GLY A 346 13.85 4.14 9.60
N ILE A 347 13.48 5.36 9.17
CA ILE A 347 12.81 6.33 10.03
C ILE A 347 11.42 5.84 10.43
N ALA A 348 10.68 5.25 9.48
CA ALA A 348 9.39 4.66 9.78
C ALA A 348 9.52 3.46 10.75
N GLN A 349 10.60 2.68 10.63
CA GLN A 349 10.89 1.58 11.54
C GLN A 349 11.17 2.10 12.96
N LEU A 350 12.04 3.10 13.12
CA LEU A 350 12.34 3.71 14.42
C LEU A 350 11.09 4.34 15.06
N THR A 351 10.27 5.02 14.23
CA THR A 351 9.00 5.59 14.68
C THR A 351 8.05 4.51 15.19
N MET A 352 7.91 3.41 14.45
CA MET A 352 7.02 2.30 14.83
C MET A 352 7.50 1.60 16.10
N ALA A 353 8.82 1.45 16.27
CA ALA A 353 9.41 0.89 17.49
C ALA A 353 9.02 1.71 18.73
N ASP A 354 9.22 3.04 18.67
CA ASP A 354 8.81 3.94 19.74
C ASP A 354 7.28 3.95 19.96
N PHE A 355 6.51 3.90 18.87
CA PHE A 355 5.05 3.87 18.93
C PHE A 355 4.51 2.61 19.62
N ILE A 356 5.15 1.46 19.42
CA ILE A 356 4.84 0.21 20.15
C ILE A 356 5.32 0.33 21.61
N ALA A 357 6.59 0.69 21.83
CA ALA A 357 7.21 0.70 23.15
C ALA A 357 6.53 1.70 24.11
N SER A 358 6.04 2.84 23.60
CA SER A 358 5.28 3.83 24.40
C SER A 358 3.85 3.39 24.73
N GLY A 359 3.37 2.27 24.20
CA GLY A 359 1.98 1.81 24.35
C GLY A 359 0.96 2.58 23.51
N ALA A 360 1.40 3.52 22.68
CA ALA A 360 0.52 4.30 21.81
C ALA A 360 -0.16 3.43 20.77
N TYR A 361 0.55 2.41 20.23
CA TYR A 361 -0.01 1.42 19.33
C TYR A 361 -1.14 0.62 19.94
N ASP A 362 -0.95 0.08 21.16
CA ASP A 362 -1.99 -0.66 21.88
C ASP A 362 -3.24 0.21 22.14
N LYS A 363 -3.03 1.48 22.51
CA LYS A 363 -4.12 2.44 22.72
C LYS A 363 -4.90 2.69 21.44
N HIS A 364 -4.20 2.85 20.32
CA HIS A 364 -4.81 3.02 19.00
C HIS A 364 -5.63 1.78 18.60
N ILE A 365 -5.06 0.58 18.68
CA ILE A 365 -5.75 -0.68 18.38
C ILE A 365 -7.03 -0.85 19.21
N ARG A 366 -6.97 -0.58 20.53
CA ARG A 366 -8.17 -0.65 21.41
C ARG A 366 -9.27 0.31 20.94
N ARG A 367 -8.91 1.55 20.58
CA ARG A 367 -9.86 2.55 20.06
C ARG A 367 -10.50 2.10 18.76
N MET A 368 -9.69 1.62 17.81
CA MET A 368 -10.17 1.18 16.50
C MET A 368 -11.01 -0.09 16.59
N ARG A 369 -10.68 -1.02 17.49
CA ARG A 369 -11.49 -2.23 17.75
C ARG A 369 -12.92 -1.88 18.18
N ILE A 370 -13.09 -0.93 19.09
CA ILE A 370 -14.40 -0.47 19.54
C ILE A 370 -15.19 0.16 18.38
N ARG A 371 -14.53 0.99 17.59
CA ARG A 371 -15.14 1.67 16.44
C ARG A 371 -15.57 0.67 15.36
N TYR A 372 -14.70 -0.23 14.96
CA TYR A 372 -15.01 -1.22 13.91
C TYR A 372 -16.08 -2.21 14.36
N ARG A 373 -16.10 -2.59 15.62
CA ARG A 373 -17.21 -3.38 16.17
C ARG A 373 -18.54 -2.64 15.99
N ARG A 374 -18.63 -1.37 16.40
CA ARG A 374 -19.84 -0.55 16.23
C ARG A 374 -20.27 -0.47 14.75
N ARG A 375 -19.33 -0.19 13.84
CA ARG A 375 -19.62 -0.13 12.39
C ARG A 375 -20.17 -1.45 11.85
N ARG A 376 -19.56 -2.55 12.26
CA ARG A 376 -20.05 -3.87 11.89
C ARG A 376 -21.48 -4.09 12.39
N ASP A 377 -21.74 -3.80 13.63
CA ASP A 377 -23.07 -3.99 14.24
C ASP A 377 -24.12 -3.13 13.52
N THR A 378 -23.84 -1.85 13.25
CA THR A 378 -24.71 -0.97 12.45
C THR A 378 -24.95 -1.50 11.04
N LEU A 379 -23.92 -2.02 10.37
CA LEU A 379 -24.05 -2.56 9.02
C LEU A 379 -24.91 -3.84 9.03
N VAL A 380 -24.68 -4.75 9.97
CA VAL A 380 -25.48 -5.98 10.13
C VAL A 380 -26.95 -5.66 10.41
N GLU A 381 -27.23 -4.67 11.23
CA GLU A 381 -28.59 -4.19 11.52
C GLU A 381 -29.27 -3.65 10.26
N ALA A 382 -28.59 -2.75 9.53
CA ALA A 382 -29.13 -2.18 8.29
C ALA A 382 -29.41 -3.23 7.21
N LEU A 383 -28.60 -4.27 7.14
CA LEU A 383 -28.72 -5.35 6.15
C LEU A 383 -29.73 -6.45 6.54
N GLY A 384 -30.24 -6.43 7.77
CA GLY A 384 -31.16 -7.48 8.27
C GLY A 384 -32.50 -7.58 7.53
N SER A 385 -32.91 -6.54 6.79
CA SER A 385 -34.12 -6.51 5.97
C SER A 385 -33.98 -7.07 4.56
N PHE A 386 -32.78 -7.49 4.16
CA PHE A 386 -32.50 -7.97 2.81
C PHE A 386 -32.49 -9.51 2.72
N ARG A 387 -32.74 -10.03 1.52
CA ARG A 387 -32.68 -11.49 1.20
C ARG A 387 -31.23 -11.89 0.87
N ILE A 388 -30.34 -11.71 1.83
CA ILE A 388 -28.91 -12.00 1.72
C ILE A 388 -28.44 -12.77 2.95
N GLY A 389 -27.39 -13.57 2.78
CA GLY A 389 -26.66 -14.16 3.89
C GLY A 389 -25.60 -13.18 4.39
N ILE A 390 -25.42 -13.08 5.70
CA ILE A 390 -24.34 -12.30 6.31
C ILE A 390 -23.40 -13.29 6.98
N GLY A 391 -22.22 -13.49 6.39
CA GLY A 391 -21.23 -14.47 6.83
C GLY A 391 -20.10 -13.86 7.62
N GLY A 392 -19.32 -14.73 8.28
CA GLY A 392 -18.08 -14.42 8.96
C GLY A 392 -18.18 -14.26 10.48
N LEU A 393 -17.02 -14.39 11.12
CA LEU A 393 -16.87 -14.20 12.57
C LEU A 393 -17.02 -12.72 12.97
N ASN A 394 -17.21 -12.51 14.28
CA ASN A 394 -17.11 -11.17 14.86
C ASN A 394 -15.64 -10.72 14.90
N ALA A 395 -15.04 -10.53 13.72
CA ALA A 395 -13.63 -10.20 13.56
C ALA A 395 -13.38 -9.39 12.28
N GLY A 396 -12.19 -8.83 12.18
CA GLY A 396 -11.67 -8.22 10.96
C GLY A 396 -12.27 -6.87 10.58
N LEU A 397 -12.05 -6.52 9.33
CA LEU A 397 -12.45 -5.24 8.73
C LEU A 397 -13.42 -5.44 7.57
N ASN A 398 -13.77 -6.69 7.28
CA ASN A 398 -14.59 -7.08 6.15
C ASN A 398 -15.79 -7.94 6.61
N LEU A 399 -16.87 -7.87 5.85
CA LEU A 399 -18.05 -8.67 5.98
C LEU A 399 -18.37 -9.30 4.63
N LEU A 400 -18.70 -10.60 4.60
CA LEU A 400 -19.18 -11.25 3.39
C LEU A 400 -20.71 -11.19 3.36
N LEU A 401 -21.26 -10.70 2.26
CA LEU A 401 -22.67 -10.83 1.92
C LEU A 401 -22.81 -11.94 0.89
N THR A 402 -23.51 -13.01 1.21
CA THR A 402 -23.88 -14.04 0.24
C THR A 402 -25.17 -13.63 -0.45
N LEU A 403 -25.13 -13.62 -1.77
CA LEU A 403 -26.22 -13.21 -2.64
C LEU A 403 -26.93 -14.43 -3.24
N PRO A 404 -28.16 -14.28 -3.76
CA PRO A 404 -28.77 -15.27 -4.63
C PRO A 404 -27.91 -15.49 -5.89
N ASP A 405 -28.00 -16.70 -6.46
CA ASP A 405 -27.24 -17.08 -7.66
C ASP A 405 -27.50 -16.11 -8.84
N GLY A 406 -26.45 -15.68 -9.50
CA GLY A 406 -26.47 -14.75 -10.62
C GLY A 406 -26.58 -13.27 -10.24
N ALA A 407 -26.64 -12.91 -8.94
CA ALA A 407 -26.85 -11.52 -8.51
C ALA A 407 -25.58 -10.68 -8.40
N GLU A 408 -24.39 -11.28 -8.23
CA GLU A 408 -23.13 -10.54 -8.04
C GLU A 408 -22.83 -9.54 -9.16
N PRO A 409 -22.90 -9.92 -10.48
CA PRO A 409 -22.58 -8.98 -11.55
C PRO A 409 -23.53 -7.78 -11.60
N GLU A 410 -24.83 -7.97 -11.36
CA GLU A 410 -25.82 -6.91 -11.36
C GLU A 410 -25.60 -5.95 -10.20
N VAL A 411 -25.39 -6.45 -8.99
CA VAL A 411 -25.10 -5.64 -7.79
C VAL A 411 -23.85 -4.81 -8.00
N LEU A 412 -22.76 -5.38 -8.54
CA LEU A 412 -21.53 -4.66 -8.84
C LEU A 412 -21.73 -3.57 -9.90
N GLN A 413 -22.50 -3.84 -10.95
CA GLN A 413 -22.82 -2.87 -11.99
C GLN A 413 -23.61 -1.68 -11.42
N ARG A 414 -24.68 -1.94 -10.64
CA ARG A 414 -25.49 -0.90 -9.99
C ARG A 414 -24.69 -0.09 -8.99
N ALA A 415 -23.85 -0.76 -8.17
CA ALA A 415 -22.94 -0.07 -7.25
C ALA A 415 -22.00 0.89 -7.98
N GLY A 416 -21.38 0.44 -9.09
CA GLY A 416 -20.53 1.29 -9.91
C GLY A 416 -21.26 2.50 -10.46
N ALA A 417 -22.50 2.34 -10.94
CA ALA A 417 -23.36 3.43 -11.43
C ALA A 417 -23.73 4.43 -10.31
N ALA A 418 -23.94 3.94 -9.08
CA ALA A 418 -24.21 4.78 -7.89
C ALA A 418 -22.94 5.43 -7.29
N GLY A 419 -21.76 5.18 -7.86
CA GLY A 419 -20.48 5.66 -7.30
C GLY A 419 -20.07 4.97 -6.01
N LEU A 420 -20.59 3.77 -5.76
CA LEU A 420 -20.24 2.90 -4.63
C LEU A 420 -19.22 1.86 -5.09
N ALA A 421 -18.05 1.84 -4.47
CA ALA A 421 -17.02 0.82 -4.75
C ALA A 421 -17.23 -0.40 -3.85
N LEU A 422 -17.41 -1.56 -4.47
CA LEU A 422 -17.57 -2.87 -3.84
C LEU A 422 -16.61 -3.88 -4.47
N GLN A 423 -16.37 -4.99 -3.76
CA GLN A 423 -15.57 -6.11 -4.24
C GLN A 423 -16.45 -7.36 -4.35
N GLY A 424 -16.53 -7.96 -5.53
CA GLY A 424 -17.18 -9.26 -5.71
C GLY A 424 -16.39 -10.39 -5.08
N LEU A 425 -17.08 -11.46 -4.69
CA LEU A 425 -16.46 -12.66 -4.14
C LEU A 425 -15.76 -13.49 -5.22
N SER A 426 -16.31 -13.53 -6.43
CA SER A 426 -15.83 -14.36 -7.55
C SER A 426 -14.35 -14.18 -7.86
N ILE A 427 -13.80 -12.95 -7.78
CA ILE A 427 -12.37 -12.68 -8.03
C ILE A 427 -11.45 -13.35 -6.99
N MET A 428 -11.97 -13.63 -5.80
CA MET A 428 -11.20 -14.28 -4.72
C MET A 428 -11.07 -15.78 -4.95
N ARG A 429 -12.00 -16.40 -5.71
CA ARG A 429 -11.96 -17.81 -6.03
C ARG A 429 -10.77 -18.13 -6.93
N HIS A 430 -10.07 -19.20 -6.60
CA HIS A 430 -8.95 -19.66 -7.42
C HIS A 430 -9.50 -20.24 -8.74
N PRO A 431 -8.93 -19.88 -9.92
CA PRO A 431 -9.43 -20.38 -11.21
C PRO A 431 -9.42 -21.90 -11.37
N GLN A 432 -8.54 -22.58 -10.63
CA GLN A 432 -8.41 -24.04 -10.62
C GLN A 432 -9.04 -24.69 -9.40
N ALA A 433 -9.91 -23.97 -8.64
CA ALA A 433 -10.61 -24.57 -7.52
C ALA A 433 -11.50 -25.73 -8.02
N SER A 434 -11.52 -26.84 -7.24
CA SER A 434 -12.39 -27.98 -7.54
C SER A 434 -13.84 -27.54 -7.73
N PRO A 435 -14.60 -28.17 -8.65
CA PRO A 435 -16.04 -27.97 -8.75
C PRO A 435 -16.81 -28.28 -7.45
N ASP A 436 -16.24 -29.11 -6.56
CA ASP A 436 -16.83 -29.43 -5.28
C ASP A 436 -16.73 -28.28 -4.25
N VAL A 437 -15.87 -27.27 -4.51
CA VAL A 437 -15.80 -26.05 -3.71
C VAL A 437 -16.97 -25.16 -4.09
N PRO A 438 -17.90 -24.85 -3.14
CA PRO A 438 -19.03 -23.97 -3.42
C PRO A 438 -18.60 -22.68 -4.11
N ASP A 439 -19.42 -22.22 -5.06
CA ASP A 439 -19.19 -20.98 -5.83
C ASP A 439 -20.37 -20.01 -5.69
N PRO A 440 -20.67 -19.54 -4.47
CA PRO A 440 -21.77 -18.64 -4.27
C PRO A 440 -21.45 -17.24 -4.81
N ASP A 441 -22.45 -16.54 -5.30
CA ASP A 441 -22.36 -15.11 -5.52
C ASP A 441 -22.22 -14.37 -4.19
N GLY A 442 -21.41 -13.32 -4.16
CA GLY A 442 -21.20 -12.56 -2.93
C GLY A 442 -20.47 -11.25 -3.10
N ILE A 443 -20.64 -10.40 -2.11
CA ILE A 443 -19.96 -9.10 -2.04
C ILE A 443 -19.17 -9.01 -0.74
N ILE A 444 -17.92 -8.55 -0.84
CA ILE A 444 -17.05 -8.32 0.30
C ILE A 444 -17.12 -6.84 0.67
N ILE A 445 -17.65 -6.54 1.83
CA ILE A 445 -17.84 -5.18 2.35
C ILE A 445 -16.69 -4.84 3.30
N GLY A 446 -15.81 -3.94 2.90
CA GLY A 446 -14.75 -3.40 3.74
C GLY A 446 -15.27 -2.28 4.65
N PHE A 447 -15.91 -2.61 5.76
CA PHE A 447 -16.51 -1.63 6.68
C PHE A 447 -15.46 -0.77 7.43
N GLY A 448 -14.20 -1.18 7.38
CA GLY A 448 -13.08 -0.36 7.87
C GLY A 448 -12.72 0.81 6.97
N THR A 449 -13.02 0.74 5.68
CA THR A 449 -12.51 1.68 4.67
C THR A 449 -13.13 3.08 4.70
N PRO A 450 -14.46 3.26 4.84
CA PRO A 450 -15.06 4.58 4.84
C PRO A 450 -14.54 5.46 6.00
N ALA A 451 -14.36 6.76 5.77
CA ALA A 451 -14.14 7.71 6.85
C ALA A 451 -15.37 7.76 7.77
N GLU A 452 -15.18 8.10 9.05
CA GLU A 452 -16.27 8.09 10.05
C GLU A 452 -17.48 8.94 9.63
N ASN A 453 -17.22 10.13 9.10
CA ASN A 453 -18.27 11.04 8.64
C ASN A 453 -18.97 10.60 7.34
N ALA A 454 -18.39 9.65 6.61
CA ALA A 454 -18.95 9.12 5.36
C ALA A 454 -19.62 7.74 5.54
N PHE A 455 -19.48 7.12 6.72
CA PHE A 455 -19.90 5.73 6.92
C PHE A 455 -21.43 5.56 6.78
N ALA A 456 -22.23 6.40 7.43
CA ALA A 456 -23.68 6.32 7.37
C ALA A 456 -24.20 6.45 5.93
N ALA A 457 -23.74 7.48 5.19
CA ALA A 457 -24.13 7.69 3.80
C ALA A 457 -23.66 6.54 2.87
N ALA A 458 -22.56 5.87 3.20
CA ALA A 458 -22.11 4.70 2.46
C ALA A 458 -23.01 3.48 2.73
N VAL A 459 -23.50 3.31 3.97
CA VAL A 459 -24.49 2.26 4.32
C VAL A 459 -25.80 2.50 3.60
N ASP A 460 -26.32 3.73 3.59
CA ASP A 460 -27.53 4.10 2.87
C ASP A 460 -27.40 3.78 1.37
N ALA A 461 -26.29 4.19 0.75
CA ALA A 461 -26.02 3.89 -0.66
C ALA A 461 -25.93 2.38 -0.96
N LEU A 462 -25.42 1.57 -0.03
CA LEU A 462 -25.41 0.13 -0.15
C LEU A 462 -26.84 -0.44 -0.10
N CYS A 463 -27.66 0.03 0.84
CA CYS A 463 -29.06 -0.39 0.95
C CYS A 463 -29.85 -0.04 -0.34
N ASP A 464 -29.70 1.17 -0.88
CA ASP A 464 -30.33 1.60 -2.14
C ASP A 464 -29.93 0.69 -3.32
N VAL A 465 -28.65 0.31 -3.40
CA VAL A 465 -28.15 -0.61 -4.43
C VAL A 465 -28.79 -1.99 -4.28
N LEU A 466 -28.85 -2.54 -3.08
CA LEU A 466 -29.48 -3.84 -2.82
C LEU A 466 -30.99 -3.84 -3.08
N GLU A 467 -31.69 -2.77 -2.71
CA GLU A 467 -33.12 -2.58 -3.03
C GLU A 467 -33.37 -2.53 -4.54
N SER A 468 -32.60 -1.69 -5.25
CA SER A 468 -32.71 -1.58 -6.70
C SER A 468 -32.31 -2.86 -7.45
N SER A 469 -31.55 -3.75 -6.82
CA SER A 469 -31.21 -5.09 -7.32
C SER A 469 -32.28 -6.15 -6.95
N GLY A 470 -33.43 -5.75 -6.39
CA GLY A 470 -34.53 -6.65 -6.06
C GLY A 470 -34.26 -7.55 -4.85
N LEU A 471 -33.32 -7.19 -4.00
CA LEU A 471 -32.89 -8.00 -2.85
C LEU A 471 -33.60 -7.61 -1.53
N ALA A 472 -34.48 -6.61 -1.54
CA ALA A 472 -35.37 -6.34 -0.40
C ALA A 472 -36.30 -7.53 -0.10
N ARG A 473 -36.66 -7.72 1.18
CA ARG A 473 -37.61 -8.80 1.62
C ARG A 473 -39.06 -8.43 1.31
#